data_5dfb9c7ba6339589a54afb2c8247f007
#
_entry.id   5dfb9c7ba6339589a54afb2c8247f007
#
_cell.length_a   1.000
_cell.length_b   1.000
_cell.length_c   1.000
_cell.angle_alpha   90.00
_cell.angle_beta   90.00
_cell.angle_gamma   90.00
#
_symmetry.space_group_name_H-M   'P 1'
#
loop_
_entity.id
_entity.type
_entity.pdbx_description
1 polymer ?
#
loop_
_entity_poly.entity_id
_entity_poly.type
_entity_poly.pdbx_seq_one_letter_code
_entity_poly.pdbx_strand_id
1 'polypeptide(L)'
;MKIETSWLTPPTAIGGLDHLGTQAPCLLIYGQLLPGITNVTDRARYYSLYPWIVWSYDRRYSKEDATLFVEYFRRADCLLTLIAERHARQTDNDNERHGAAMVGRIQLLSALDRLENGQALQLSQYTAQDSSHRYFKNPLGGLGQYYAGTLAELGLMDSSTRPWFRYTKEHGAPLAEAVDLAVPGDRFWSIVASDTVTLEDLDALSAFCACNLAASQVECETLRSIFFDTSKRFGEEGVERRKSLGLIQKLVSVLPEDHDLSEEIFRACAYSGALPGGTPWQVPSTLHNTMTHWQLYVRNDLLSIACQTLLALSLRKLQPQLASVRRFFNSVESFAVAFSAEPEVRDAISELSALTFGELVQSSGQQAPQRSNWEQEGHEIQLGKKLLEGWKRNEADGPMIKNLLQVIALLAFRDDAGQAPYAALSISPDALSDYPIHLSSFRQRVEKWNDTPLAEMLSDLTTWCLNTHLRVALRKLRQTNRSTFHLRPSERGLEAVGNDIPPPAPTTPRFRQAVQILRDIGVLERDPSKPNRQTRLSAIGVELMEAACA
;
A
#
# COMPACT_ATOMS: atom_id res chain seq x y z
N MET A 1 29.96 11.31 35.79
CA MET A 1 28.85 10.63 35.09
C MET A 1 28.51 11.50 33.88
N LYS A 2 29.00 11.13 32.68
CA LYS A 2 28.61 11.81 31.42
C LYS A 2 27.23 11.30 31.05
N ILE A 3 26.25 12.17 31.04
CA ILE A 3 24.94 11.86 30.49
C ILE A 3 25.09 11.96 28.96
N GLU A 4 25.23 10.83 28.28
CA GLU A 4 25.11 10.76 26.84
C GLU A 4 23.63 10.83 26.51
N THR A 5 23.16 11.99 26.10
CA THR A 5 21.85 12.13 25.46
C THR A 5 21.95 11.57 24.05
N SER A 6 21.59 10.30 23.87
CA SER A 6 21.30 9.78 22.55
C SER A 6 19.98 10.41 22.09
N TRP A 7 20.02 11.16 21.00
CA TRP A 7 18.80 11.59 20.33
C TRP A 7 18.06 10.34 19.86
N LEU A 8 16.92 10.07 20.48
CA LEU A 8 16.00 9.08 19.92
C LEU A 8 15.65 9.54 18.50
N THR A 9 15.92 8.69 17.53
CA THR A 9 15.41 8.90 16.17
C THR A 9 13.89 9.06 16.29
N PRO A 10 13.29 10.16 15.80
CA PRO A 10 11.84 10.28 15.85
C PRO A 10 11.23 9.02 15.21
N PRO A 11 10.21 8.42 15.80
CA PRO A 11 9.53 7.29 15.18
C PRO A 11 9.17 7.68 13.76
N THR A 12 9.44 6.81 12.81
CA THR A 12 9.18 7.05 11.40
C THR A 12 7.71 7.42 11.28
N ALA A 13 7.42 8.70 11.02
CA ALA A 13 6.06 9.14 10.85
C ALA A 13 5.50 8.33 9.68
N ILE A 14 4.44 7.54 9.90
CA ILE A 14 3.70 6.90 8.83
C ILE A 14 3.17 8.06 7.99
N GLY A 15 3.94 8.39 6.96
CA GLY A 15 3.71 9.54 6.10
C GLY A 15 2.66 9.18 5.08
N GLY A 16 1.46 9.64 5.26
CA GLY A 16 0.37 9.52 4.32
C GLY A 16 -0.71 10.51 4.69
N LEU A 17 -1.63 10.74 3.76
CA LEU A 17 -2.80 11.59 3.97
C LEU A 17 -3.89 10.89 4.82
N ASP A 18 -3.53 9.91 5.65
CA ASP A 18 -4.46 9.25 6.57
C ASP A 18 -4.90 10.25 7.66
N HIS A 19 -6.08 10.80 7.48
CA HIS A 19 -6.63 11.86 8.33
C HIS A 19 -7.28 11.33 9.60
N LEU A 20 -7.61 10.04 9.66
CA LEU A 20 -8.23 9.37 10.80
C LEU A 20 -7.28 8.38 11.51
N GLY A 21 -6.12 8.07 10.91
CA GLY A 21 -5.28 6.99 11.40
C GLY A 21 -5.87 5.60 11.18
N THR A 22 -6.90 5.46 10.36
CA THR A 22 -7.61 4.18 10.11
C THR A 22 -6.90 3.29 9.12
N GLN A 23 -5.97 3.84 8.34
CA GLN A 23 -5.12 3.04 7.44
C GLN A 23 -4.00 2.32 8.19
N ALA A 24 -3.56 2.82 9.34
CA ALA A 24 -2.47 2.23 10.10
C ALA A 24 -2.75 0.78 10.55
N PRO A 25 -3.92 0.42 11.10
CA PRO A 25 -4.25 -0.98 11.37
C PRO A 25 -4.17 -1.88 10.14
N CYS A 26 -4.63 -1.40 8.98
CA CYS A 26 -4.51 -2.12 7.70
C CYS A 26 -3.04 -2.32 7.30
N LEU A 27 -2.21 -1.28 7.45
CA LEU A 27 -0.77 -1.33 7.17
C LEU A 27 -0.06 -2.36 8.06
N LEU A 28 -0.40 -2.41 9.35
CA LEU A 28 0.14 -3.39 10.29
C LEU A 28 -0.21 -4.82 9.87
N ILE A 29 -1.46 -5.06 9.45
CA ILE A 29 -1.91 -6.39 9.04
C ILE A 29 -1.19 -6.83 7.76
N TYR A 30 -1.29 -6.06 6.68
CA TYR A 30 -0.70 -6.51 5.41
C TYR A 30 0.83 -6.43 5.40
N GLY A 31 1.42 -5.61 6.26
CA GLY A 31 2.86 -5.62 6.49
C GLY A 31 3.36 -6.96 6.98
N GLN A 32 2.59 -7.67 7.79
CA GLN A 32 2.90 -9.03 8.24
C GLN A 32 2.52 -10.11 7.23
N LEU A 33 1.52 -9.87 6.39
CA LEU A 33 1.10 -10.82 5.35
C LEU A 33 2.03 -10.84 4.14
N LEU A 34 2.62 -9.70 3.80
CA LEU A 34 3.55 -9.53 2.68
C LEU A 34 4.83 -8.79 3.12
N PRO A 35 5.56 -9.31 4.14
CA PRO A 35 6.82 -8.71 4.57
C PRO A 35 7.84 -8.75 3.43
N GLY A 36 8.70 -7.75 3.38
CA GLY A 36 9.72 -7.66 2.33
C GLY A 36 9.20 -7.26 0.95
N ILE A 37 7.95 -6.82 0.82
CA ILE A 37 7.39 -6.26 -0.41
C ILE A 37 7.10 -4.77 -0.20
N THR A 38 7.58 -3.91 -1.11
CA THR A 38 7.37 -2.46 -1.00
C THR A 38 6.04 -2.02 -1.62
N ASN A 39 5.48 -0.91 -1.12
CA ASN A 39 4.29 -0.27 -1.70
C ASN A 39 4.62 0.65 -2.90
N VAL A 40 5.91 0.96 -3.11
CA VAL A 40 6.29 2.09 -3.95
C VAL A 40 6.67 1.67 -5.35
N THR A 41 7.36 0.53 -5.47
CA THR A 41 7.72 -0.02 -6.77
C THR A 41 7.35 -1.49 -6.84
N ASP A 42 6.97 -1.92 -8.02
CA ASP A 42 6.45 -3.26 -8.28
C ASP A 42 7.39 -4.14 -9.12
N ARG A 43 8.67 -3.75 -9.25
CA ARG A 43 9.62 -4.51 -10.06
C ARG A 43 10.57 -5.34 -9.21
N ALA A 44 10.57 -6.66 -9.44
CA ALA A 44 11.41 -7.60 -8.71
C ALA A 44 12.92 -7.28 -8.86
N ARG A 45 13.34 -6.79 -10.01
CA ARG A 45 14.76 -6.54 -10.30
C ARG A 45 15.41 -5.45 -9.45
N TYR A 46 14.65 -4.53 -8.88
CA TYR A 46 15.22 -3.55 -7.94
C TYR A 46 15.76 -4.21 -6.68
N TYR A 47 15.21 -5.37 -6.28
CA TYR A 47 15.71 -6.13 -5.14
C TYR A 47 17.10 -6.75 -5.38
N SER A 48 17.48 -6.97 -6.62
CA SER A 48 18.80 -7.47 -7.01
C SER A 48 19.77 -6.36 -7.41
N LEU A 49 19.29 -5.31 -8.11
CA LEU A 49 20.13 -4.24 -8.59
C LEU A 49 20.76 -3.40 -7.46
N TYR A 50 20.04 -3.10 -6.38
CA TYR A 50 20.61 -2.32 -5.28
C TYR A 50 21.73 -3.05 -4.53
N PRO A 51 21.60 -4.32 -4.13
CA PRO A 51 22.73 -5.10 -3.64
C PRO A 51 23.88 -5.16 -4.65
N TRP A 52 23.59 -5.31 -5.96
CA TRP A 52 24.60 -5.35 -7.00
C TRP A 52 25.38 -4.04 -7.13
N ILE A 53 24.74 -2.88 -7.08
CA ILE A 53 25.44 -1.59 -7.13
C ILE A 53 26.49 -1.53 -6.02
N VAL A 54 26.12 -1.87 -4.77
CA VAL A 54 27.04 -1.80 -3.63
C VAL A 54 28.13 -2.87 -3.75
N TRP A 55 27.78 -4.10 -4.09
CA TRP A 55 28.71 -5.20 -4.25
C TRP A 55 29.69 -4.95 -5.39
N SER A 56 29.21 -4.47 -6.53
CA SER A 56 30.01 -4.20 -7.72
C SER A 56 30.92 -2.97 -7.53
N TYR A 57 30.45 -1.95 -6.79
CA TYR A 57 31.27 -0.81 -6.37
C TYR A 57 32.46 -1.27 -5.51
N ASP A 58 32.21 -2.11 -4.48
CA ASP A 58 33.24 -2.61 -3.58
C ASP A 58 34.37 -3.40 -4.26
N ARG A 59 34.10 -3.98 -5.41
CA ARG A 59 35.09 -4.73 -6.18
C ARG A 59 35.97 -3.84 -7.07
N ARG A 60 35.51 -2.61 -7.32
CA ARG A 60 36.17 -1.67 -8.25
C ARG A 60 36.81 -0.49 -7.56
N TYR A 61 36.27 -0.07 -6.44
CA TYR A 61 36.63 1.19 -5.77
C TYR A 61 36.91 1.00 -4.26
N SER A 62 37.45 2.05 -3.64
CA SER A 62 37.75 2.03 -2.22
C SER A 62 36.46 1.96 -1.37
N LYS A 63 36.45 1.06 -0.40
CA LYS A 63 35.36 0.89 0.57
C LYS A 63 35.36 1.95 1.67
N GLU A 64 36.39 2.77 1.76
CA GLU A 64 36.56 3.75 2.85
C GLU A 64 36.14 5.16 2.46
N ASP A 65 36.01 5.44 1.15
CA ASP A 65 35.60 6.75 0.66
C ASP A 65 34.08 6.87 0.55
N ALA A 66 33.46 7.34 1.63
CA ALA A 66 32.02 7.55 1.70
C ALA A 66 31.52 8.63 0.72
N THR A 67 32.34 9.63 0.41
CA THR A 67 31.96 10.73 -0.49
C THR A 67 31.88 10.21 -1.92
N LEU A 68 32.92 9.52 -2.37
CA LEU A 68 32.97 8.90 -3.69
C LEU A 68 31.87 7.85 -3.85
N PHE A 69 31.62 7.05 -2.80
CA PHE A 69 30.52 6.08 -2.83
C PHE A 69 29.17 6.75 -3.09
N VAL A 70 28.81 7.77 -2.32
CA VAL A 70 27.52 8.46 -2.48
C VAL A 70 27.40 9.10 -3.85
N GLU A 71 28.46 9.71 -4.36
CA GLU A 71 28.50 10.31 -5.70
C GLU A 71 28.22 9.25 -6.78
N TYR A 72 28.99 8.16 -6.78
CA TYR A 72 28.88 7.09 -7.76
C TYR A 72 27.57 6.31 -7.63
N PHE A 73 27.12 6.07 -6.41
CA PHE A 73 25.82 5.43 -6.16
C PHE A 73 24.68 6.24 -6.79
N ARG A 74 24.68 7.57 -6.61
CA ARG A 74 23.66 8.43 -7.18
C ARG A 74 23.70 8.46 -8.71
N ARG A 75 24.90 8.49 -9.30
CA ARG A 75 25.05 8.38 -10.77
C ARG A 75 24.54 7.03 -11.26
N ALA A 76 24.85 5.95 -10.56
CA ALA A 76 24.37 4.61 -10.88
C ALA A 76 22.83 4.51 -10.81
N ASP A 77 22.20 4.99 -9.73
CA ASP A 77 20.73 5.00 -9.56
C ASP A 77 20.04 5.86 -10.64
N CYS A 78 20.60 7.03 -10.97
CA CYS A 78 20.13 7.89 -12.05
C CYS A 78 20.27 7.20 -13.42
N LEU A 79 21.41 6.56 -13.69
CA LEU A 79 21.67 5.83 -14.93
C LEU A 79 20.70 4.66 -15.13
N LEU A 80 20.39 3.90 -14.07
CA LEU A 80 19.38 2.83 -14.15
C LEU A 80 18.00 3.37 -14.55
N THR A 81 17.61 4.53 -14.05
CA THR A 81 16.35 5.16 -14.43
C THR A 81 16.35 5.60 -15.91
N LEU A 82 17.43 6.19 -16.38
CA LEU A 82 17.59 6.57 -17.81
C LEU A 82 17.55 5.35 -18.74
N ILE A 83 18.25 4.27 -18.36
CA ILE A 83 18.25 3.01 -19.13
C ILE A 83 16.81 2.45 -19.23
N ALA A 84 16.10 2.39 -18.13
CA ALA A 84 14.75 1.84 -18.10
C ALA A 84 13.76 2.71 -18.90
N GLU A 85 13.84 4.05 -18.83
CA GLU A 85 13.03 4.96 -19.63
C GLU A 85 13.35 4.86 -21.13
N ARG A 86 14.63 4.79 -21.49
CA ARG A 86 15.04 4.59 -22.88
C ARG A 86 14.52 3.27 -23.44
N HIS A 87 14.69 2.19 -22.68
CA HIS A 87 14.20 0.88 -23.08
C HIS A 87 12.66 0.85 -23.19
N ALA A 88 11.95 1.56 -22.31
CA ALA A 88 10.50 1.70 -22.40
C ALA A 88 10.05 2.38 -23.70
N ARG A 89 10.76 3.43 -24.13
CA ARG A 89 10.46 4.14 -25.39
C ARG A 89 10.73 3.28 -26.64
N GLN A 90 11.72 2.38 -26.57
CA GLN A 90 12.06 1.49 -27.69
C GLN A 90 11.13 0.29 -27.83
N THR A 91 10.61 -0.23 -26.75
CA THR A 91 9.82 -1.48 -26.72
C THR A 91 8.32 -1.27 -26.89
N ASP A 92 7.92 -0.09 -27.32
CA ASP A 92 6.55 0.26 -27.68
C ASP A 92 5.48 -0.06 -26.61
N ASN A 93 5.11 0.96 -25.84
CA ASN A 93 3.85 1.05 -25.08
C ASN A 93 3.45 -0.09 -24.12
N ASP A 94 4.33 -1.03 -23.80
CA ASP A 94 4.02 -2.02 -22.77
C ASP A 94 4.23 -1.41 -21.37
N ASN A 95 3.34 -0.47 -21.00
CA ASN A 95 3.36 0.20 -19.69
C ASN A 95 3.38 -0.80 -18.52
N GLU A 96 2.90 -2.02 -18.74
CA GLU A 96 2.92 -3.06 -17.72
C GLU A 96 4.31 -3.67 -17.51
N ARG A 97 5.19 -3.68 -18.53
CA ARG A 97 6.55 -4.21 -18.40
C ARG A 97 7.51 -3.24 -17.70
N HIS A 98 7.32 -1.94 -17.86
CA HIS A 98 8.25 -0.94 -17.33
C HIS A 98 7.74 -0.28 -16.04
N GLY A 99 6.44 -0.27 -15.83
CA GLY A 99 5.81 0.35 -14.65
C GLY A 99 6.06 1.86 -14.54
N ALA A 100 5.25 2.55 -13.76
CA ALA A 100 5.44 3.98 -13.50
C ALA A 100 6.40 4.28 -12.34
N ALA A 101 6.92 3.23 -11.70
CA ALA A 101 7.57 3.33 -10.38
C ALA A 101 9.10 3.38 -10.45
N MET A 102 9.67 4.02 -11.45
CA MET A 102 11.12 4.28 -11.51
C MET A 102 11.48 5.54 -10.74
N VAL A 103 12.51 5.41 -9.92
CA VAL A 103 12.96 6.49 -9.02
C VAL A 103 13.45 7.70 -9.84
N GLY A 104 12.86 8.87 -9.58
CA GLY A 104 13.26 10.11 -10.26
C GLY A 104 12.82 10.24 -11.72
N ARG A 105 11.99 9.33 -12.22
CA ARG A 105 11.53 9.27 -13.61
C ARG A 105 11.07 10.63 -14.16
N ILE A 106 10.15 11.29 -13.46
CA ILE A 106 9.54 12.55 -13.94
C ILE A 106 10.59 13.63 -14.21
N GLN A 107 11.60 13.74 -13.34
CA GLN A 107 12.69 14.70 -13.48
C GLN A 107 13.64 14.36 -14.63
N LEU A 108 13.75 13.07 -14.99
CA LEU A 108 14.68 12.61 -16.01
C LEU A 108 14.07 12.52 -17.42
N LEU A 109 12.75 12.74 -17.59
CA LEU A 109 12.13 12.73 -18.93
C LEU A 109 12.78 13.76 -19.87
N SER A 110 12.98 15.00 -19.41
CA SER A 110 13.64 16.05 -20.19
C SER A 110 15.12 15.75 -20.48
N ALA A 111 15.80 15.02 -19.60
CA ALA A 111 17.16 14.55 -19.82
C ALA A 111 17.21 13.55 -20.99
N LEU A 112 16.28 12.61 -21.02
CA LEU A 112 16.17 11.63 -22.10
C LEU A 112 15.85 12.30 -23.45
N ASP A 113 14.94 13.31 -23.46
CA ASP A 113 14.65 14.07 -24.67
C ASP A 113 15.90 14.76 -25.25
N ARG A 114 16.79 15.28 -24.40
CA ARG A 114 18.07 15.87 -24.82
C ARG A 114 19.01 14.85 -25.41
N LEU A 115 19.10 13.64 -24.83
CA LEU A 115 19.89 12.52 -25.35
C LEU A 115 19.40 12.10 -26.75
N GLU A 116 18.08 12.00 -26.92
CA GLU A 116 17.46 11.64 -28.21
C GLU A 116 17.70 12.70 -29.30
N ASN A 117 17.92 13.95 -28.90
CA ASN A 117 18.36 15.03 -29.80
C ASN A 117 19.89 15.06 -30.05
N GLY A 118 20.60 14.00 -29.66
CA GLY A 118 22.04 13.84 -29.94
C GLY A 118 22.97 14.59 -28.96
N GLN A 119 22.46 15.06 -27.81
CA GLN A 119 23.28 15.71 -26.79
C GLN A 119 23.76 14.69 -25.77
N ALA A 120 25.08 14.64 -25.51
CA ALA A 120 25.60 13.90 -24.36
C ALA A 120 25.22 14.63 -23.06
N LEU A 121 24.96 13.88 -21.98
CA LEU A 121 24.63 14.42 -20.67
C LEU A 121 25.70 14.11 -19.63
N GLN A 122 25.89 15.03 -18.68
CA GLN A 122 26.62 14.76 -17.46
C GLN A 122 25.64 14.31 -16.36
N LEU A 123 25.85 13.12 -15.80
CA LEU A 123 24.99 12.57 -14.74
C LEU A 123 25.02 13.47 -13.49
N SER A 124 26.15 14.11 -13.20
CA SER A 124 26.30 15.05 -12.08
C SER A 124 25.31 16.22 -12.14
N GLN A 125 24.88 16.65 -13.34
CA GLN A 125 23.84 17.68 -13.49
C GLN A 125 22.53 17.31 -12.79
N TYR A 126 22.23 16.00 -12.67
CA TYR A 126 21.01 15.47 -12.07
C TYR A 126 21.24 14.84 -10.69
N THR A 127 22.49 14.59 -10.30
CA THR A 127 22.80 13.83 -9.08
C THR A 127 23.52 14.66 -8.01
N ALA A 128 24.17 15.78 -8.35
CA ALA A 128 24.84 16.64 -7.38
C ALA A 128 23.85 17.23 -6.35
N GLN A 129 24.31 17.41 -5.12
CA GLN A 129 23.43 17.84 -4.01
C GLN A 129 22.89 19.27 -4.19
N ASP A 130 23.64 20.13 -4.83
CA ASP A 130 23.35 21.53 -5.10
C ASP A 130 22.68 21.76 -6.47
N SER A 131 22.48 20.71 -7.25
CA SER A 131 21.84 20.84 -8.56
C SER A 131 20.37 21.22 -8.45
N SER A 132 19.95 22.22 -9.23
CA SER A 132 18.54 22.60 -9.40
C SER A 132 17.73 21.55 -10.17
N HIS A 133 18.41 20.68 -10.95
CA HIS A 133 17.81 19.61 -11.75
C HIS A 133 17.88 18.23 -11.07
N ARG A 134 18.12 18.22 -9.76
CA ARG A 134 18.31 17.01 -8.98
C ARG A 134 17.15 16.03 -9.17
N TYR A 135 17.46 14.83 -9.69
CA TYR A 135 16.45 13.81 -10.01
C TYR A 135 15.75 13.28 -8.76
N PHE A 136 16.45 13.27 -7.60
CA PHE A 136 15.92 12.75 -6.35
C PHE A 136 16.57 13.38 -5.12
N LYS A 137 15.78 13.63 -4.07
CA LYS A 137 16.27 14.38 -2.88
C LYS A 137 17.09 13.52 -1.92
N ASN A 138 16.77 12.21 -1.78
CA ASN A 138 17.47 11.34 -0.83
C ASN A 138 18.94 11.14 -1.28
N PRO A 139 19.93 11.21 -0.37
CA PRO A 139 21.35 10.99 -0.71
C PRO A 139 21.66 9.63 -1.32
N LEU A 140 20.91 8.59 -0.94
CA LEU A 140 21.03 7.24 -1.46
C LEU A 140 19.90 6.89 -2.44
N GLY A 141 19.37 7.88 -3.17
CA GLY A 141 18.38 7.67 -4.22
C GLY A 141 17.20 6.81 -3.77
N GLY A 142 16.79 5.89 -4.63
CA GLY A 142 15.71 4.96 -4.37
C GLY A 142 15.99 3.96 -3.24
N LEU A 143 17.24 3.54 -3.07
CA LEU A 143 17.62 2.67 -1.95
C LEU A 143 17.26 3.33 -0.62
N GLY A 144 17.73 4.54 -0.38
CA GLY A 144 17.54 5.22 0.90
C GLY A 144 16.09 5.63 1.18
N GLN A 145 15.28 5.85 0.15
CA GLN A 145 13.90 6.29 0.29
C GLN A 145 12.90 5.13 0.38
N TYR A 146 13.10 4.06 -0.38
CA TYR A 146 12.06 3.05 -0.61
C TYR A 146 12.47 1.63 -0.30
N TYR A 147 13.75 1.28 -0.51
CA TYR A 147 14.17 -0.12 -0.49
C TYR A 147 14.97 -0.55 0.74
N ALA A 148 15.58 0.38 1.48
CA ALA A 148 16.50 0.04 2.58
C ALA A 148 15.86 -0.87 3.63
N GLY A 149 14.66 -0.53 4.11
CA GLY A 149 13.94 -1.36 5.08
C GLY A 149 13.56 -2.72 4.52
N THR A 150 12.99 -2.73 3.33
CA THR A 150 12.53 -3.95 2.66
C THR A 150 13.68 -4.91 2.32
N LEU A 151 14.82 -4.39 1.87
CA LEU A 151 16.01 -5.20 1.61
C LEU A 151 16.64 -5.74 2.89
N ALA A 152 16.50 -5.01 4.00
CA ALA A 152 16.92 -5.49 5.33
C ALA A 152 15.98 -6.60 5.84
N GLU A 153 14.66 -6.44 5.71
CA GLU A 153 13.66 -7.49 6.02
C GLU A 153 13.91 -8.78 5.24
N LEU A 154 14.34 -8.67 3.99
CA LEU A 154 14.70 -9.81 3.15
C LEU A 154 16.14 -10.31 3.37
N GLY A 155 16.86 -9.76 4.34
CA GLY A 155 18.24 -10.13 4.61
C GLY A 155 19.21 -9.93 3.45
N LEU A 156 18.85 -9.08 2.47
CA LEU A 156 19.69 -8.78 1.29
C LEU A 156 20.72 -7.70 1.58
N MET A 157 20.34 -6.74 2.43
CA MET A 157 21.23 -5.66 2.86
C MET A 157 21.18 -5.46 4.36
N ASP A 158 22.29 -5.00 4.92
CA ASP A 158 22.45 -4.67 6.34
C ASP A 158 22.52 -3.14 6.50
N SER A 159 21.54 -2.58 7.21
CA SER A 159 21.45 -1.15 7.51
C SER A 159 22.25 -0.75 8.76
N SER A 160 22.72 -1.70 9.54
CA SER A 160 23.51 -1.45 10.77
C SER A 160 24.95 -1.06 10.50
N THR A 161 25.50 -1.47 9.35
CA THR A 161 26.89 -1.15 8.95
C THR A 161 26.99 0.28 8.41
N ARG A 162 27.97 1.03 8.93
CA ARG A 162 28.25 2.41 8.52
C ARG A 162 29.53 2.44 7.68
N PRO A 163 29.70 3.38 6.75
CA PRO A 163 28.92 4.61 6.55
C PRO A 163 27.68 4.48 5.64
N TRP A 164 27.43 3.36 4.98
CA TRP A 164 26.27 3.12 4.11
C TRP A 164 25.75 1.69 4.22
N PHE A 165 24.60 1.41 3.62
CA PHE A 165 24.03 0.08 3.54
C PHE A 165 24.97 -0.88 2.83
N ARG A 166 25.13 -2.08 3.41
CA ARG A 166 25.98 -3.14 2.85
C ARG A 166 25.13 -4.32 2.43
N TYR A 167 25.53 -4.99 1.37
CA TYR A 167 24.96 -6.29 1.01
C TYR A 167 25.37 -7.35 2.04
N THR A 168 24.48 -8.31 2.29
CA THR A 168 24.80 -9.45 3.16
C THR A 168 25.61 -10.50 2.38
N LYS A 169 26.46 -11.24 3.09
CA LYS A 169 27.25 -12.31 2.48
C LYS A 169 26.40 -13.53 2.10
N GLU A 170 25.32 -13.77 2.86
CA GLU A 170 24.50 -14.97 2.72
C GLU A 170 23.47 -14.87 1.59
N HIS A 171 22.89 -13.70 1.38
CA HIS A 171 21.80 -13.51 0.40
C HIS A 171 22.09 -12.40 -0.60
N GLY A 172 22.63 -11.27 -0.14
CA GLY A 172 22.88 -10.11 -0.99
C GLY A 172 24.02 -10.34 -1.98
N ALA A 173 25.13 -10.95 -1.56
CA ALA A 173 26.25 -11.22 -2.46
C ALA A 173 25.93 -12.25 -3.55
N PRO A 174 25.30 -13.43 -3.26
CA PRO A 174 24.94 -14.37 -4.30
C PRO A 174 23.94 -13.77 -5.32
N LEU A 175 23.00 -12.94 -4.86
CA LEU A 175 22.06 -12.26 -5.74
C LEU A 175 22.76 -11.22 -6.62
N ALA A 176 23.71 -10.46 -6.08
CA ALA A 176 24.52 -9.50 -6.82
C ALA A 176 25.41 -10.19 -7.87
N GLU A 177 26.00 -11.34 -7.54
CA GLU A 177 26.76 -12.17 -8.48
C GLU A 177 25.90 -12.66 -9.64
N ALA A 178 24.66 -13.08 -9.37
CA ALA A 178 23.71 -13.50 -10.39
C ALA A 178 23.38 -12.34 -11.37
N VAL A 179 23.26 -11.11 -10.88
CA VAL A 179 23.09 -9.92 -11.73
C VAL A 179 24.35 -9.69 -12.59
N ASP A 180 25.54 -9.73 -11.97
CA ASP A 180 26.82 -9.41 -12.63
C ASP A 180 27.10 -10.33 -13.84
N LEU A 181 26.62 -11.57 -13.78
CA LEU A 181 26.70 -12.52 -14.90
C LEU A 181 25.82 -12.14 -16.11
N ALA A 182 24.77 -11.34 -15.87
CA ALA A 182 23.75 -11.04 -16.87
C ALA A 182 23.84 -9.64 -17.46
N VAL A 183 24.70 -8.77 -16.92
CA VAL A 183 24.75 -7.35 -17.29
C VAL A 183 26.18 -6.91 -17.66
N PRO A 184 26.34 -5.90 -18.56
CA PRO A 184 27.65 -5.36 -18.92
C PRO A 184 28.18 -4.39 -17.81
N GLY A 185 28.54 -4.93 -16.64
CA GLY A 185 28.93 -4.17 -15.45
C GLY A 185 30.11 -3.23 -15.65
N ASP A 186 31.14 -3.62 -16.43
CA ASP A 186 32.31 -2.77 -16.66
C ASP A 186 31.96 -1.53 -17.49
N ARG A 187 31.11 -1.67 -18.52
CA ARG A 187 30.61 -0.52 -19.28
C ARG A 187 29.76 0.41 -18.42
N PHE A 188 28.90 -0.15 -17.58
CA PHE A 188 28.08 0.62 -16.64
C PHE A 188 28.94 1.51 -15.73
N TRP A 189 29.95 0.92 -15.08
CA TRP A 189 30.83 1.66 -14.18
C TRP A 189 31.78 2.62 -14.89
N SER A 190 32.18 2.34 -16.13
CA SER A 190 32.93 3.28 -16.97
C SER A 190 32.13 4.56 -17.21
N ILE A 191 30.81 4.46 -17.48
CA ILE A 191 29.92 5.60 -17.68
C ILE A 191 29.71 6.36 -16.36
N VAL A 192 29.50 5.64 -15.25
CA VAL A 192 29.37 6.26 -13.91
C VAL A 192 30.62 7.06 -13.55
N ALA A 193 31.80 6.52 -13.83
CA ALA A 193 33.09 7.18 -13.53
C ALA A 193 33.37 8.37 -14.46
N SER A 194 33.07 8.26 -15.77
CA SER A 194 33.27 9.34 -16.74
C SER A 194 32.27 10.49 -16.59
N ASP A 195 31.21 10.28 -15.81
CA ASP A 195 30.11 11.24 -15.63
C ASP A 195 29.32 11.59 -16.91
N THR A 196 29.64 10.97 -18.02
CA THR A 196 29.04 11.30 -19.32
C THR A 196 28.30 10.09 -19.87
N VAL A 197 27.05 10.31 -20.30
CA VAL A 197 26.20 9.30 -20.92
C VAL A 197 25.68 9.78 -22.27
N THR A 198 25.62 8.87 -23.23
CA THR A 198 25.03 9.05 -24.55
C THR A 198 23.83 8.14 -24.75
N LEU A 199 23.09 8.37 -25.83
CA LEU A 199 21.95 7.49 -26.18
C LEU A 199 22.43 6.07 -26.51
N GLU A 200 23.54 5.93 -27.20
CA GLU A 200 24.16 4.64 -27.53
C GLU A 200 24.58 3.87 -26.25
N ASP A 201 25.04 4.57 -25.24
CA ASP A 201 25.36 3.95 -23.95
C ASP A 201 24.12 3.37 -23.29
N LEU A 202 22.98 4.10 -23.29
CA LEU A 202 21.73 3.58 -22.75
C LEU A 202 21.24 2.34 -23.50
N ASP A 203 21.31 2.36 -24.83
CA ASP A 203 20.92 1.23 -25.67
C ASP A 203 21.77 -0.01 -25.38
N ALA A 204 23.09 0.15 -25.23
CA ALA A 204 24.01 -0.93 -24.89
C ALA A 204 23.86 -1.47 -23.44
N LEU A 205 23.24 -0.69 -22.57
CA LEU A 205 22.95 -1.07 -21.17
C LEU A 205 21.52 -1.58 -20.96
N SER A 206 20.75 -1.81 -22.02
CA SER A 206 19.35 -2.26 -21.94
C SER A 206 19.15 -3.53 -21.10
N ALA A 207 20.18 -4.37 -20.98
CA ALA A 207 20.19 -5.55 -20.10
C ALA A 207 19.90 -5.21 -18.61
N PHE A 208 20.17 -3.98 -18.16
CA PHE A 208 19.83 -3.53 -16.81
C PHE A 208 18.35 -3.20 -16.61
N CYS A 209 17.57 -3.04 -17.68
CA CYS A 209 16.16 -2.71 -17.53
C CYS A 209 15.43 -3.76 -16.67
N ALA A 210 14.56 -3.29 -15.78
CA ALA A 210 13.81 -4.15 -14.88
C ALA A 210 12.95 -5.20 -15.62
N CYS A 211 12.49 -4.90 -16.84
CA CYS A 211 11.73 -5.84 -17.67
C CYS A 211 12.58 -7.00 -18.25
N ASN A 212 13.90 -6.88 -18.28
CA ASN A 212 14.81 -7.90 -18.81
C ASN A 212 15.26 -8.93 -17.77
N LEU A 213 14.63 -8.95 -16.58
CA LEU A 213 14.91 -9.94 -15.55
C LEU A 213 14.73 -11.39 -16.06
N ALA A 214 13.70 -11.63 -16.86
CA ALA A 214 13.41 -12.97 -17.40
C ALA A 214 14.56 -13.56 -18.26
N ALA A 215 15.46 -12.72 -18.80
CA ALA A 215 16.65 -13.18 -19.52
C ALA A 215 17.75 -13.72 -18.59
N SER A 216 17.67 -13.49 -17.28
CA SER A 216 18.63 -13.94 -16.28
C SER A 216 18.05 -15.06 -15.42
N GLN A 217 18.21 -16.31 -15.86
CA GLN A 217 17.63 -17.47 -15.16
C GLN A 217 18.13 -17.58 -13.72
N VAL A 218 19.44 -17.42 -13.48
CA VAL A 218 20.05 -17.53 -12.14
C VAL A 218 19.52 -16.43 -11.21
N GLU A 219 19.35 -15.20 -11.70
CA GLU A 219 18.79 -14.10 -10.93
C GLU A 219 17.32 -14.38 -10.57
N CYS A 220 16.51 -14.87 -11.55
CA CYS A 220 15.12 -15.26 -11.31
C CYS A 220 14.99 -16.38 -10.27
N GLU A 221 15.82 -17.42 -10.36
CA GLU A 221 15.81 -18.54 -9.41
C GLU A 221 16.17 -18.09 -7.99
N THR A 222 17.18 -17.22 -7.87
CA THR A 222 17.59 -16.64 -6.59
C THR A 222 16.47 -15.79 -5.98
N LEU A 223 15.84 -14.92 -6.78
CA LEU A 223 14.70 -14.10 -6.31
C LEU A 223 13.50 -14.97 -5.92
N ARG A 224 13.18 -16.03 -6.69
CA ARG A 224 12.13 -17.00 -6.31
C ARG A 224 12.43 -17.63 -4.96
N SER A 225 13.68 -18.08 -4.75
CA SER A 225 14.09 -18.65 -3.46
C SER A 225 13.91 -17.67 -2.30
N ILE A 226 14.19 -16.38 -2.51
CA ILE A 226 14.06 -15.33 -1.50
C ILE A 226 12.58 -15.03 -1.22
N PHE A 227 11.77 -14.77 -2.24
CA PHE A 227 10.36 -14.40 -2.05
C PHE A 227 9.51 -15.53 -1.48
N PHE A 228 9.76 -16.77 -1.89
CA PHE A 228 9.06 -17.96 -1.41
C PHE A 228 9.73 -18.61 -0.20
N ASP A 229 10.87 -18.09 0.23
CA ASP A 229 11.65 -18.68 1.34
C ASP A 229 11.78 -20.21 1.23
N THR A 230 12.19 -20.68 0.05
CA THR A 230 12.31 -22.12 -0.21
C THR A 230 13.37 -22.78 0.67
N SER A 231 14.34 -22.02 1.14
CA SER A 231 15.39 -22.48 2.06
C SER A 231 15.04 -22.36 3.54
N LYS A 232 13.82 -21.86 3.87
CA LYS A 232 13.30 -21.69 5.25
C LYS A 232 14.23 -20.89 6.15
N ARG A 233 14.77 -19.77 5.66
CA ARG A 233 15.77 -18.95 6.37
C ARG A 233 15.20 -17.68 6.99
N PHE A 234 14.00 -17.25 6.57
CA PHE A 234 13.40 -15.99 7.01
C PHE A 234 12.36 -16.15 8.13
N GLY A 235 12.33 -17.31 8.79
CA GLY A 235 11.46 -17.55 9.94
C GLY A 235 9.98 -17.33 9.64
N GLU A 236 9.26 -16.72 10.60
CA GLU A 236 7.80 -16.49 10.46
C GLU A 236 7.47 -15.55 9.29
N GLU A 237 8.29 -14.51 9.06
CA GLU A 237 8.06 -13.57 7.96
C GLU A 237 8.16 -14.25 6.58
N GLY A 238 9.12 -15.15 6.39
CA GLY A 238 9.24 -15.94 5.17
C GLY A 238 8.07 -16.88 4.97
N VAL A 239 7.57 -17.51 6.03
CA VAL A 239 6.40 -18.38 6.01
C VAL A 239 5.14 -17.61 5.63
N GLU A 240 4.86 -16.47 6.28
CA GLU A 240 3.65 -15.68 6.01
C GLU A 240 3.67 -15.08 4.61
N ARG A 241 4.82 -14.58 4.15
CA ARG A 241 4.98 -14.13 2.76
C ARG A 241 4.70 -15.23 1.76
N ARG A 242 5.33 -16.41 1.94
CA ARG A 242 5.11 -17.58 1.06
C ARG A 242 3.64 -17.99 1.01
N LYS A 243 2.96 -18.04 2.16
CA LYS A 243 1.54 -18.39 2.25
C LYS A 243 0.65 -17.35 1.56
N SER A 244 0.92 -16.04 1.75
CA SER A 244 0.17 -14.98 1.05
C SER A 244 0.37 -15.04 -0.46
N LEU A 245 1.60 -15.27 -0.93
CA LEU A 245 1.87 -15.47 -2.37
C LEU A 245 1.19 -16.74 -2.88
N GLY A 246 1.23 -17.83 -2.11
CA GLY A 246 0.52 -19.09 -2.41
C GLY A 246 -0.99 -18.92 -2.49
N LEU A 247 -1.58 -18.08 -1.62
CA LEU A 247 -3.01 -17.77 -1.66
C LEU A 247 -3.39 -17.02 -2.94
N ILE A 248 -2.56 -16.05 -3.40
CA ILE A 248 -2.76 -15.37 -4.67
C ILE A 248 -2.69 -16.38 -5.85
N GLN A 249 -1.68 -17.24 -5.85
CA GLN A 249 -1.52 -18.28 -6.88
C GLN A 249 -2.70 -19.25 -6.87
N LYS A 250 -3.17 -19.67 -5.68
CA LYS A 250 -4.33 -20.53 -5.53
C LYS A 250 -5.59 -19.90 -6.10
N LEU A 251 -5.79 -18.58 -5.92
CA LEU A 251 -6.90 -17.89 -6.58
C LEU A 251 -6.76 -17.95 -8.09
N VAL A 252 -5.59 -17.65 -8.65
CA VAL A 252 -5.35 -17.72 -10.10
C VAL A 252 -5.66 -19.11 -10.66
N SER A 253 -5.33 -20.19 -9.93
CA SER A 253 -5.55 -21.57 -10.41
C SER A 253 -7.02 -21.96 -10.51
N VAL A 254 -7.92 -21.29 -9.78
CA VAL A 254 -9.34 -21.68 -9.68
C VAL A 254 -10.31 -20.57 -10.12
N LEU A 255 -9.80 -19.39 -10.49
CA LEU A 255 -10.63 -18.26 -10.91
C LEU A 255 -11.42 -18.63 -12.19
N PRO A 256 -12.73 -18.32 -12.27
CA PRO A 256 -13.52 -18.56 -13.47
C PRO A 256 -12.93 -17.87 -14.72
N GLU A 257 -13.16 -18.45 -15.90
CA GLU A 257 -12.55 -17.99 -17.16
C GLU A 257 -12.97 -16.59 -17.60
N ASP A 258 -14.11 -16.13 -17.17
CA ASP A 258 -14.66 -14.79 -17.43
C ASP A 258 -14.11 -13.69 -16.51
N HIS A 259 -13.25 -14.08 -15.56
CA HIS A 259 -12.62 -13.16 -14.59
C HIS A 259 -11.11 -13.20 -14.68
N ASP A 260 -10.46 -12.04 -14.52
CA ASP A 260 -9.00 -11.96 -14.38
C ASP A 260 -8.61 -11.56 -12.95
N LEU A 261 -7.37 -11.85 -12.58
CA LEU A 261 -6.83 -11.50 -11.28
C LEU A 261 -6.80 -9.99 -11.09
N SER A 262 -7.49 -9.50 -10.08
CA SER A 262 -7.46 -8.10 -9.66
C SER A 262 -7.42 -8.00 -8.13
N GLU A 263 -7.01 -6.84 -7.62
CA GLU A 263 -7.03 -6.57 -6.18
C GLU A 263 -8.45 -6.65 -5.62
N GLU A 264 -9.44 -6.14 -6.37
CA GLU A 264 -10.85 -6.16 -5.98
C GLU A 264 -11.35 -7.61 -5.81
N ILE A 265 -11.10 -8.47 -6.80
CA ILE A 265 -11.48 -9.88 -6.75
C ILE A 265 -10.75 -10.62 -5.64
N PHE A 266 -9.43 -10.42 -5.50
CA PHE A 266 -8.68 -11.07 -4.43
C PHE A 266 -9.20 -10.69 -3.04
N ARG A 267 -9.44 -9.42 -2.79
CA ARG A 267 -9.99 -8.91 -1.52
C ARG A 267 -11.36 -9.49 -1.23
N ALA A 268 -12.26 -9.49 -2.23
CA ALA A 268 -13.60 -10.01 -2.10
C ALA A 268 -13.60 -11.53 -1.85
N CYS A 269 -12.81 -12.30 -2.61
CA CYS A 269 -12.68 -13.75 -2.42
C CYS A 269 -12.05 -14.09 -1.05
N ALA A 270 -10.98 -13.40 -0.65
CA ALA A 270 -10.35 -13.62 0.64
C ALA A 270 -11.29 -13.28 1.81
N TYR A 271 -12.09 -12.22 1.68
CA TYR A 271 -13.06 -11.82 2.68
C TYR A 271 -14.23 -12.79 2.78
N SER A 272 -14.83 -13.14 1.63
CA SER A 272 -16.06 -13.94 1.59
C SER A 272 -15.82 -15.43 1.75
N GLY A 273 -14.64 -15.93 1.39
CA GLY A 273 -14.37 -17.36 1.26
C GLY A 273 -14.99 -17.97 -0.01
N ALA A 274 -15.36 -17.15 -1.00
CA ALA A 274 -16.02 -17.57 -2.21
C ALA A 274 -15.44 -16.92 -3.46
N LEU A 275 -15.45 -17.62 -4.56
CA LEU A 275 -15.11 -17.15 -5.90
C LEU A 275 -16.26 -16.28 -6.46
N PRO A 276 -16.03 -15.54 -7.57
CA PRO A 276 -17.11 -14.94 -8.33
C PRO A 276 -18.22 -15.97 -8.62
N GLY A 277 -19.49 -15.55 -8.58
CA GLY A 277 -20.63 -16.45 -8.68
C GLY A 277 -21.00 -17.18 -7.38
N GLY A 278 -20.33 -16.90 -6.26
CA GLY A 278 -20.68 -17.42 -4.93
C GLY A 278 -20.21 -18.86 -4.65
N THR A 279 -19.44 -19.48 -5.55
CA THR A 279 -18.87 -20.82 -5.32
C THR A 279 -17.84 -20.77 -4.19
N PRO A 280 -17.91 -21.68 -3.18
CA PRO A 280 -16.92 -21.71 -2.11
C PRO A 280 -15.49 -21.84 -2.62
N TRP A 281 -14.62 -20.96 -2.18
CA TRP A 281 -13.20 -21.03 -2.52
C TRP A 281 -12.50 -22.09 -1.66
N GLN A 282 -12.19 -23.23 -2.28
CA GLN A 282 -11.51 -24.34 -1.62
C GLN A 282 -10.02 -23.97 -1.40
N VAL A 283 -9.72 -23.54 -0.18
CA VAL A 283 -8.37 -23.18 0.25
C VAL A 283 -7.81 -24.31 1.11
N PRO A 284 -6.56 -24.78 0.90
CA PRO A 284 -5.91 -25.75 1.77
C PRO A 284 -5.85 -25.29 3.24
N SER A 285 -5.95 -26.22 4.18
CA SER A 285 -5.95 -25.92 5.62
C SER A 285 -4.70 -25.14 6.08
N THR A 286 -3.57 -25.37 5.44
CA THR A 286 -2.29 -24.67 5.67
C THR A 286 -2.37 -23.16 5.40
N LEU A 287 -3.30 -22.72 4.54
CA LEU A 287 -3.52 -21.32 4.19
C LEU A 287 -4.73 -20.68 4.90
N HIS A 288 -5.49 -21.43 5.73
CA HIS A 288 -6.69 -20.90 6.39
C HIS A 288 -6.39 -19.71 7.29
N ASN A 289 -5.32 -19.79 8.10
CA ASN A 289 -4.94 -18.66 8.96
C ASN A 289 -4.59 -17.41 8.15
N THR A 290 -3.79 -17.57 7.10
CA THR A 290 -3.42 -16.45 6.20
C THR A 290 -4.67 -15.84 5.56
N MET A 291 -5.64 -16.66 5.13
CA MET A 291 -6.91 -16.16 4.60
C MET A 291 -7.72 -15.42 5.67
N THR A 292 -7.76 -15.91 6.92
CA THR A 292 -8.42 -15.22 8.05
C THR A 292 -7.76 -13.86 8.33
N HIS A 293 -6.44 -13.76 8.22
CA HIS A 293 -5.75 -12.49 8.37
C HIS A 293 -6.06 -11.51 7.22
N TRP A 294 -6.21 -11.98 5.99
CA TRP A 294 -6.70 -11.18 4.87
C TRP A 294 -8.16 -10.73 5.07
N GLN A 295 -9.02 -11.57 5.67
CA GLN A 295 -10.38 -11.17 6.07
C GLN A 295 -10.35 -10.02 7.08
N LEU A 296 -9.49 -10.12 8.09
CA LEU A 296 -9.29 -9.07 9.09
C LEU A 296 -8.85 -7.75 8.43
N TYR A 297 -7.91 -7.81 7.48
CA TYR A 297 -7.50 -6.65 6.71
C TYR A 297 -8.70 -6.01 5.98
N VAL A 298 -9.48 -6.77 5.22
CA VAL A 298 -10.62 -6.24 4.45
C VAL A 298 -11.67 -5.63 5.37
N ARG A 299 -11.95 -6.23 6.52
CA ARG A 299 -12.88 -5.67 7.52
C ARG A 299 -12.40 -4.33 8.07
N ASN A 300 -11.11 -4.21 8.40
CA ASN A 300 -10.54 -2.92 8.83
C ASN A 300 -10.62 -1.87 7.73
N ASP A 301 -10.40 -2.25 6.49
CA ASP A 301 -10.45 -1.33 5.37
C ASP A 301 -11.89 -0.84 5.09
N LEU A 302 -12.89 -1.72 5.17
CA LEU A 302 -14.31 -1.33 5.08
C LEU A 302 -14.71 -0.36 6.21
N LEU A 303 -14.29 -0.62 7.44
CA LEU A 303 -14.49 0.32 8.57
C LEU A 303 -13.79 1.66 8.29
N SER A 304 -12.57 1.62 7.76
CA SER A 304 -11.82 2.81 7.38
C SER A 304 -12.56 3.63 6.31
N ILE A 305 -13.06 2.99 5.24
CA ILE A 305 -13.82 3.64 4.17
C ILE A 305 -15.08 4.31 4.74
N ALA A 306 -15.83 3.61 5.60
CA ALA A 306 -17.03 4.15 6.21
C ALA A 306 -16.72 5.38 7.08
N CYS A 307 -15.71 5.32 7.94
CA CYS A 307 -15.32 6.44 8.79
C CYS A 307 -14.72 7.62 7.99
N GLN A 308 -13.94 7.36 6.94
CA GLN A 308 -13.44 8.40 6.04
C GLN A 308 -14.58 9.09 5.29
N THR A 309 -15.58 8.33 4.85
CA THR A 309 -16.80 8.87 4.22
C THR A 309 -17.53 9.80 5.18
N LEU A 310 -17.71 9.38 6.43
CA LEU A 310 -18.37 10.22 7.44
C LEU A 310 -17.59 11.50 7.73
N LEU A 311 -16.25 11.43 7.83
CA LEU A 311 -15.41 12.60 7.96
C LEU A 311 -15.60 13.55 6.77
N ALA A 312 -15.58 13.03 5.55
CA ALA A 312 -15.72 13.82 4.33
C ALA A 312 -17.10 14.51 4.25
N LEU A 313 -18.19 13.80 4.56
CA LEU A 313 -19.54 14.35 4.65
C LEU A 313 -19.64 15.45 5.71
N SER A 314 -19.05 15.22 6.89
CA SER A 314 -19.02 16.20 7.99
C SER A 314 -18.27 17.48 7.58
N LEU A 315 -17.11 17.34 6.92
CA LEU A 315 -16.34 18.48 6.43
C LEU A 315 -17.09 19.24 5.33
N ARG A 316 -17.83 18.55 4.45
CA ARG A 316 -18.67 19.16 3.43
C ARG A 316 -19.74 20.07 4.05
N LYS A 317 -20.37 19.64 5.15
CA LYS A 317 -21.36 20.45 5.89
C LYS A 317 -20.76 21.59 6.68
N LEU A 318 -19.50 21.49 7.10
CA LEU A 318 -18.80 22.58 7.80
C LEU A 318 -18.25 23.67 6.87
N GLN A 319 -18.16 23.42 5.54
CA GLN A 319 -17.64 24.40 4.61
C GLN A 319 -18.62 25.58 4.40
N PRO A 320 -18.16 26.84 4.59
CA PRO A 320 -19.03 28.04 4.51
C PRO A 320 -19.64 28.26 3.11
N GLN A 321 -19.00 27.75 2.07
CA GLN A 321 -19.41 27.96 0.67
C GLN A 321 -20.60 27.11 0.24
N LEU A 322 -20.87 26.01 0.97
CA LEU A 322 -21.94 25.07 0.67
C LEU A 322 -23.17 25.24 1.57
N ALA A 323 -23.03 25.98 2.66
CA ALA A 323 -24.13 26.23 3.60
C ALA A 323 -24.89 27.50 3.24
N SER A 324 -26.19 27.39 2.96
CA SER A 324 -27.10 28.52 2.75
C SER A 324 -27.24 29.44 3.97
N VAL A 325 -26.89 28.93 5.17
CA VAL A 325 -26.87 29.65 6.43
C VAL A 325 -25.62 29.27 7.20
N ARG A 326 -24.78 30.25 7.58
CA ARG A 326 -23.65 30.01 8.50
C ARG A 326 -24.18 29.58 9.85
N ARG A 327 -23.95 28.32 10.20
CA ARG A 327 -24.19 27.81 11.55
C ARG A 327 -22.85 27.75 12.29
N PHE A 328 -22.85 28.20 13.54
CA PHE A 328 -21.69 28.12 14.42
C PHE A 328 -21.93 26.99 15.42
N PHE A 329 -20.97 26.11 15.55
CA PHE A 329 -21.02 25.00 16.50
C PHE A 329 -19.94 25.20 17.57
N ASN A 330 -20.33 25.21 18.82
CA ASN A 330 -19.40 25.45 19.94
C ASN A 330 -18.45 24.28 20.20
N SER A 331 -18.81 23.08 19.75
CA SER A 331 -18.00 21.87 19.94
C SER A 331 -18.26 20.85 18.82
N VAL A 332 -17.41 19.82 18.76
CA VAL A 332 -17.60 18.65 17.88
C VAL A 332 -18.92 17.96 18.17
N GLU A 333 -19.28 17.81 19.43
CA GLU A 333 -20.51 17.17 19.89
C GLU A 333 -21.75 17.94 19.42
N SER A 334 -21.75 19.28 19.57
CA SER A 334 -22.86 20.13 19.12
C SER A 334 -23.04 20.07 17.60
N PHE A 335 -21.94 19.98 16.84
CA PHE A 335 -22.01 19.74 15.40
C PHE A 335 -22.57 18.36 15.08
N ALA A 336 -22.08 17.30 15.74
CA ALA A 336 -22.51 15.93 15.48
C ALA A 336 -24.01 15.72 15.72
N VAL A 337 -24.56 16.30 16.77
CA VAL A 337 -26.01 16.31 17.06
C VAL A 337 -26.78 17.06 15.95
N ALA A 338 -26.31 18.21 15.54
CA ALA A 338 -26.95 18.97 14.47
C ALA A 338 -26.85 18.25 13.10
N PHE A 339 -25.74 17.59 12.82
CA PHE A 339 -25.51 16.81 11.61
C PHE A 339 -26.50 15.63 11.51
N SER A 340 -26.68 14.87 12.59
CA SER A 340 -27.65 13.76 12.63
C SER A 340 -29.10 14.23 12.56
N ALA A 341 -29.37 15.51 12.87
CA ALA A 341 -30.69 16.13 12.78
C ALA A 341 -30.98 16.80 11.41
N GLU A 342 -30.01 16.87 10.48
CA GLU A 342 -30.22 17.41 9.13
C GLU A 342 -31.33 16.63 8.41
N PRO A 343 -32.21 17.29 7.62
CA PRO A 343 -33.35 16.64 6.98
C PRO A 343 -32.96 15.41 6.17
N GLU A 344 -31.97 15.53 5.29
CA GLU A 344 -31.49 14.45 4.42
C GLU A 344 -30.95 13.26 5.24
N VAL A 345 -30.28 13.53 6.38
CA VAL A 345 -29.75 12.49 7.27
C VAL A 345 -30.87 11.79 8.01
N ARG A 346 -31.86 12.54 8.54
CA ARG A 346 -33.04 11.97 9.20
C ARG A 346 -33.86 11.11 8.26
N ASP A 347 -34.05 11.57 7.01
CA ASP A 347 -34.79 10.82 5.99
C ASP A 347 -34.08 9.50 5.68
N ALA A 348 -32.73 9.54 5.52
CA ALA A 348 -31.91 8.36 5.32
C ALA A 348 -31.98 7.37 6.50
N ILE A 349 -31.97 7.86 7.75
CA ILE A 349 -32.16 7.03 8.97
C ILE A 349 -33.57 6.42 8.97
N SER A 350 -34.60 7.20 8.65
CA SER A 350 -35.99 6.73 8.64
C SER A 350 -36.22 5.62 7.60
N GLU A 351 -35.56 5.71 6.45
CA GLU A 351 -35.59 4.68 5.40
C GLU A 351 -35.02 3.32 5.85
N LEU A 352 -34.15 3.29 6.86
CA LEU A 352 -33.59 2.05 7.40
C LEU A 352 -34.59 1.26 8.25
N SER A 353 -35.73 1.86 8.61
CA SER A 353 -36.83 1.23 9.36
C SER A 353 -36.41 0.55 10.65
N ALA A 354 -35.39 1.08 11.33
CA ALA A 354 -34.87 0.62 12.62
C ALA A 354 -34.79 1.79 13.58
N LEU A 355 -35.19 1.58 14.84
CA LEU A 355 -35.18 2.60 15.90
C LEU A 355 -33.82 2.67 16.58
N THR A 356 -33.22 1.52 16.84
CA THR A 356 -31.92 1.39 17.51
C THR A 356 -30.85 0.81 16.56
N PHE A 357 -29.60 0.96 16.97
CA PHE A 357 -28.49 0.36 16.21
C PHE A 357 -28.56 -1.18 16.21
N GLY A 358 -28.92 -1.80 17.34
CA GLY A 358 -29.10 -3.25 17.44
C GLY A 358 -30.17 -3.77 16.47
N GLU A 359 -31.30 -3.05 16.33
CA GLU A 359 -32.35 -3.38 15.36
C GLU A 359 -31.81 -3.25 13.91
N LEU A 360 -31.03 -2.20 13.62
CA LEU A 360 -30.37 -2.05 12.32
C LEU A 360 -29.41 -3.19 12.03
N VAL A 361 -28.59 -3.59 13.01
CA VAL A 361 -27.66 -4.73 12.86
C VAL A 361 -28.41 -6.00 12.51
N GLN A 362 -29.49 -6.31 13.21
CA GLN A 362 -30.30 -7.52 12.98
C GLN A 362 -31.03 -7.47 11.64
N SER A 363 -31.71 -6.38 11.35
CA SER A 363 -32.46 -6.24 10.09
C SER A 363 -31.53 -6.24 8.87
N SER A 364 -30.41 -5.50 8.93
CA SER A 364 -29.41 -5.52 7.86
C SER A 364 -28.82 -6.90 7.66
N GLY A 365 -28.48 -7.61 8.75
CA GLY A 365 -27.93 -8.96 8.69
C GLY A 365 -28.89 -10.00 8.09
N GLN A 366 -30.18 -9.89 8.41
CA GLN A 366 -31.22 -10.78 7.86
C GLN A 366 -31.51 -10.52 6.37
N GLN A 367 -31.42 -9.28 5.92
CA GLN A 367 -31.68 -8.87 4.54
C GLN A 367 -30.45 -8.96 3.64
N ALA A 368 -29.26 -8.93 4.22
CA ALA A 368 -28.02 -8.96 3.45
C ALA A 368 -27.85 -10.29 2.70
N PRO A 369 -27.20 -10.26 1.53
CA PRO A 369 -26.75 -11.47 0.87
C PRO A 369 -25.89 -12.33 1.79
N GLN A 370 -25.88 -13.65 1.54
CA GLN A 370 -24.92 -14.53 2.22
C GLN A 370 -23.48 -14.02 1.96
N ARG A 371 -22.59 -14.24 2.92
CA ARG A 371 -21.19 -13.78 2.81
C ARG A 371 -20.50 -14.27 1.53
N SER A 372 -20.87 -15.45 1.02
CA SER A 372 -20.36 -15.99 -0.24
C SER A 372 -20.82 -15.22 -1.48
N ASN A 373 -21.94 -14.52 -1.41
CA ASN A 373 -22.56 -13.82 -2.55
C ASN A 373 -22.12 -12.35 -2.59
N TRP A 374 -20.81 -12.12 -2.55
CA TRP A 374 -20.20 -10.81 -2.40
C TRP A 374 -20.43 -9.85 -3.59
N GLU A 375 -20.84 -10.37 -4.75
CA GLU A 375 -21.18 -9.55 -5.92
C GLU A 375 -22.60 -8.97 -5.85
N GLN A 376 -23.45 -9.51 -4.97
CA GLN A 376 -24.83 -9.05 -4.88
C GLN A 376 -24.93 -7.68 -4.21
N GLU A 377 -25.88 -6.90 -4.70
CA GLU A 377 -26.23 -5.61 -4.11
C GLU A 377 -26.64 -5.79 -2.63
N GLY A 378 -26.22 -4.87 -1.76
CA GLY A 378 -26.46 -4.97 -0.33
C GLY A 378 -25.39 -5.73 0.46
N HIS A 379 -24.43 -6.42 -0.22
CA HIS A 379 -23.27 -6.97 0.45
C HIS A 379 -22.29 -5.85 0.85
N GLU A 380 -21.63 -5.95 2.01
CA GLU A 380 -20.74 -4.90 2.53
C GLU A 380 -19.58 -4.54 1.60
N ILE A 381 -19.09 -5.47 0.80
CA ILE A 381 -18.08 -5.19 -0.26
C ILE A 381 -18.67 -4.23 -1.30
N GLN A 382 -19.90 -4.48 -1.78
CA GLN A 382 -20.55 -3.64 -2.76
C GLN A 382 -20.98 -2.29 -2.17
N LEU A 383 -21.42 -2.27 -0.91
CA LEU A 383 -21.73 -1.03 -0.19
C LEU A 383 -20.47 -0.16 0.00
N GLY A 384 -19.34 -0.75 0.36
CA GLY A 384 -18.06 -0.05 0.44
C GLY A 384 -17.65 0.55 -0.91
N LYS A 385 -17.83 -0.19 -2.00
CA LYS A 385 -17.60 0.30 -3.37
C LYS A 385 -18.54 1.45 -3.72
N LYS A 386 -19.83 1.34 -3.38
CA LYS A 386 -20.82 2.43 -3.57
C LYS A 386 -20.40 3.70 -2.82
N LEU A 387 -19.85 3.63 -1.62
CA LEU A 387 -19.35 4.79 -0.88
C LEU A 387 -18.22 5.51 -1.64
N LEU A 388 -17.25 4.75 -2.18
CA LEU A 388 -16.14 5.31 -2.95
C LEU A 388 -16.59 5.92 -4.28
N GLU A 389 -17.48 5.25 -5.00
CA GLU A 389 -18.02 5.72 -6.27
C GLU A 389 -18.99 6.88 -6.09
N GLY A 390 -19.87 6.84 -5.08
CA GLY A 390 -20.79 7.90 -4.73
C GLY A 390 -20.07 9.19 -4.41
N TRP A 391 -18.96 9.11 -3.64
CA TRP A 391 -18.12 10.29 -3.42
C TRP A 391 -17.55 10.87 -4.73
N LYS A 392 -17.01 10.03 -5.61
CA LYS A 392 -16.47 10.47 -6.92
C LYS A 392 -17.53 11.12 -7.80
N ARG A 393 -18.79 10.65 -7.72
CA ARG A 393 -19.93 11.19 -8.47
C ARG A 393 -20.63 12.37 -7.78
N ASN A 394 -20.11 12.79 -6.61
CA ASN A 394 -20.73 13.82 -5.77
C ASN A 394 -22.19 13.52 -5.43
N GLU A 395 -22.47 12.28 -5.02
CA GLU A 395 -23.79 11.82 -4.63
C GLU A 395 -24.32 12.59 -3.39
N ALA A 396 -25.64 12.68 -3.25
CA ALA A 396 -26.29 13.33 -2.13
C ALA A 396 -25.95 12.66 -0.79
N ASP A 397 -26.03 13.42 0.30
CA ASP A 397 -25.63 12.96 1.64
C ASP A 397 -26.50 11.79 2.14
N GLY A 398 -27.81 11.81 1.88
CA GLY A 398 -28.76 10.80 2.32
C GLY A 398 -28.39 9.37 1.92
N PRO A 399 -28.28 9.06 0.60
CA PRO A 399 -27.84 7.74 0.12
C PRO A 399 -26.46 7.33 0.66
N MET A 400 -25.52 8.27 0.79
CA MET A 400 -24.19 8.01 1.34
C MET A 400 -24.27 7.62 2.81
N ILE A 401 -25.06 8.32 3.63
CA ILE A 401 -25.29 7.99 5.04
C ILE A 401 -25.98 6.63 5.19
N LYS A 402 -26.97 6.33 4.38
CA LYS A 402 -27.65 5.04 4.38
C LYS A 402 -26.69 3.89 4.11
N ASN A 403 -25.91 3.97 3.02
CA ASN A 403 -24.91 2.95 2.67
C ASN A 403 -23.84 2.82 3.78
N LEU A 404 -23.40 3.92 4.35
CA LEU A 404 -22.42 3.93 5.45
C LEU A 404 -22.96 3.20 6.70
N LEU A 405 -24.19 3.51 7.12
CA LEU A 405 -24.84 2.85 8.27
C LEU A 405 -25.02 1.35 8.03
N GLN A 406 -25.38 0.96 6.80
CA GLN A 406 -25.48 -0.45 6.43
C GLN A 406 -24.10 -1.16 6.48
N VAL A 407 -23.01 -0.53 5.99
CA VAL A 407 -21.66 -1.10 6.13
C VAL A 407 -21.31 -1.31 7.61
N ILE A 408 -21.53 -0.31 8.45
CA ILE A 408 -21.25 -0.37 9.90
C ILE A 408 -22.08 -1.47 10.56
N ALA A 409 -23.38 -1.58 10.24
CA ALA A 409 -24.26 -2.62 10.78
C ALA A 409 -23.83 -4.03 10.35
N LEU A 410 -23.46 -4.23 9.07
CA LEU A 410 -23.02 -5.52 8.57
C LEU A 410 -21.66 -5.92 9.13
N LEU A 411 -20.73 -4.99 9.33
CA LEU A 411 -19.48 -5.26 10.03
C LEU A 411 -19.69 -5.70 11.47
N ALA A 412 -20.71 -5.13 12.16
CA ALA A 412 -21.11 -5.55 13.50
C ALA A 412 -21.80 -6.93 13.49
N PHE A 413 -22.73 -7.16 12.55
CA PHE A 413 -23.45 -8.43 12.43
C PHE A 413 -22.53 -9.62 12.14
N ARG A 414 -21.56 -9.42 11.24
CA ARG A 414 -20.61 -10.47 10.81
C ARG A 414 -19.32 -10.48 11.62
N ASP A 415 -19.37 -10.01 12.87
CA ASP A 415 -18.19 -9.99 13.74
C ASP A 415 -17.94 -11.35 14.38
N ASP A 416 -17.24 -12.20 13.64
CA ASP A 416 -16.77 -13.53 14.04
C ASP A 416 -15.29 -13.56 14.51
N ALA A 417 -14.64 -12.40 14.55
CA ALA A 417 -13.19 -12.31 14.78
C ALA A 417 -12.74 -12.50 16.24
N GLY A 418 -13.61 -12.94 17.15
CA GLY A 418 -13.29 -13.15 18.56
C GLY A 418 -12.88 -11.88 19.32
N GLN A 419 -12.50 -12.00 20.59
CA GLN A 419 -12.21 -10.85 21.46
C GLN A 419 -10.89 -10.11 21.14
N ALA A 420 -9.94 -10.78 20.47
CA ALA A 420 -8.61 -10.24 20.17
C ALA A 420 -8.24 -10.44 18.69
N PRO A 421 -8.89 -9.71 17.76
CA PRO A 421 -8.73 -9.95 16.32
C PRO A 421 -7.30 -9.78 15.81
N TYR A 422 -6.46 -9.03 16.51
CA TYR A 422 -5.06 -8.77 16.12
C TYR A 422 -4.03 -9.68 16.79
N ALA A 423 -4.41 -10.45 17.81
CA ALA A 423 -3.48 -11.27 18.59
C ALA A 423 -2.78 -12.35 17.74
N ALA A 424 -3.51 -12.95 16.78
CA ALA A 424 -2.96 -13.96 15.88
C ALA A 424 -1.87 -13.42 14.94
N LEU A 425 -1.83 -12.10 14.72
CA LEU A 425 -0.82 -11.41 13.92
C LEU A 425 0.30 -10.79 14.78
N SER A 426 0.38 -11.12 16.07
CA SER A 426 1.35 -10.52 16.98
C SER A 426 1.33 -8.98 17.00
N ILE A 427 0.19 -8.37 16.62
CA ILE A 427 -0.02 -6.93 16.70
C ILE A 427 -0.42 -6.59 18.15
N SER A 428 0.48 -5.92 18.86
CA SER A 428 0.23 -5.56 20.25
C SER A 428 -0.85 -4.46 20.38
N PRO A 429 -1.62 -4.43 21.48
CA PRO A 429 -2.51 -3.32 21.78
C PRO A 429 -1.80 -1.96 21.77
N ASP A 430 -0.54 -1.92 22.20
CA ASP A 430 0.27 -0.69 22.21
C ASP A 430 0.54 -0.16 20.80
N ALA A 431 0.72 -1.04 19.81
CA ALA A 431 0.87 -0.64 18.41
C ALA A 431 -0.39 0.05 17.85
N LEU A 432 -1.56 -0.24 18.42
CA LEU A 432 -2.86 0.34 18.05
C LEU A 432 -3.25 1.55 18.92
N SER A 433 -2.55 1.80 20.03
CA SER A 433 -2.93 2.83 21.00
C SER A 433 -3.03 4.25 20.42
N ASP A 434 -2.20 4.52 19.40
CA ASP A 434 -2.19 5.79 18.68
C ASP A 434 -3.27 5.91 17.58
N TYR A 435 -3.99 4.83 17.31
CA TYR A 435 -4.97 4.71 16.23
C TYR A 435 -6.34 4.33 16.79
N PRO A 436 -7.16 5.30 17.24
CA PRO A 436 -8.38 5.03 18.01
C PRO A 436 -9.45 4.24 17.25
N ILE A 437 -9.45 4.26 15.92
CA ILE A 437 -10.44 3.59 15.07
C ILE A 437 -9.84 2.33 14.47
N HIS A 438 -10.23 1.18 15.02
CA HIS A 438 -9.89 -0.16 14.54
C HIS A 438 -10.93 -1.16 15.01
N LEU A 439 -10.95 -2.40 14.52
CA LEU A 439 -12.01 -3.37 14.82
C LEU A 439 -12.22 -3.66 16.31
N SER A 440 -11.15 -3.70 17.12
CA SER A 440 -11.32 -3.94 18.56
C SER A 440 -12.02 -2.77 19.26
N SER A 441 -11.66 -1.52 18.95
CA SER A 441 -12.34 -0.34 19.50
C SER A 441 -13.74 -0.18 18.94
N PHE A 442 -13.96 -0.56 17.68
CA PHE A 442 -15.28 -0.59 17.06
C PHE A 442 -16.21 -1.57 17.78
N ARG A 443 -15.75 -2.80 18.08
CA ARG A 443 -16.53 -3.79 18.84
C ARG A 443 -17.00 -3.25 20.19
N GLN A 444 -16.10 -2.60 20.94
CA GLN A 444 -16.44 -1.99 22.22
C GLN A 444 -17.54 -0.91 22.09
N ARG A 445 -17.58 -0.22 20.95
CA ARG A 445 -18.63 0.76 20.68
C ARG A 445 -19.93 0.10 20.24
N VAL A 446 -19.87 -0.94 19.42
CA VAL A 446 -21.05 -1.73 19.02
C VAL A 446 -21.81 -2.23 20.26
N GLU A 447 -21.10 -2.74 21.26
CA GLU A 447 -21.72 -3.16 22.54
C GLU A 447 -22.47 -2.01 23.25
N LYS A 448 -21.90 -0.80 23.22
CA LYS A 448 -22.54 0.39 23.81
C LYS A 448 -23.70 0.92 23.00
N TRP A 449 -23.63 0.78 21.67
CA TRP A 449 -24.63 1.32 20.74
C TRP A 449 -25.87 0.43 20.60
N ASN A 450 -25.85 -0.80 21.09
CA ASN A 450 -26.91 -1.79 20.85
C ASN A 450 -28.31 -1.21 21.02
N ASP A 451 -28.58 -0.60 22.16
CA ASP A 451 -29.89 -0.04 22.51
C ASP A 451 -29.99 1.48 22.22
N THR A 452 -28.99 2.04 21.55
CA THR A 452 -28.92 3.48 21.26
C THR A 452 -29.74 3.81 20.01
N PRO A 453 -30.58 4.88 20.04
CA PRO A 453 -31.28 5.37 18.87
C PRO A 453 -30.31 5.69 17.71
N LEU A 454 -30.71 5.39 16.46
CA LEU A 454 -29.79 5.53 15.31
C LEU A 454 -29.24 6.94 15.13
N ALA A 455 -30.03 7.97 15.39
CA ALA A 455 -29.56 9.36 15.30
C ALA A 455 -28.50 9.68 16.37
N GLU A 456 -28.65 9.16 17.58
CA GLU A 456 -27.67 9.33 18.66
C GLU A 456 -26.40 8.52 18.36
N MET A 457 -26.54 7.29 17.88
CA MET A 457 -25.42 6.46 17.46
C MET A 457 -24.61 7.13 16.35
N LEU A 458 -25.28 7.69 15.30
CA LEU A 458 -24.61 8.43 14.24
C LEU A 458 -23.90 9.68 14.79
N SER A 459 -24.53 10.39 15.76
CA SER A 459 -23.90 11.53 16.44
C SER A 459 -22.63 11.10 17.20
N ASP A 460 -22.66 9.98 17.94
CA ASP A 460 -21.47 9.46 18.64
C ASP A 460 -20.39 8.98 17.66
N LEU A 461 -20.76 8.31 16.57
CA LEU A 461 -19.82 7.90 15.51
C LEU A 461 -19.17 9.13 14.83
N THR A 462 -19.95 10.18 14.53
CA THR A 462 -19.45 11.44 13.98
C THR A 462 -18.47 12.11 14.95
N THR A 463 -18.84 12.20 16.22
CA THR A 463 -17.97 12.73 17.28
C THR A 463 -16.67 11.94 17.38
N TRP A 464 -16.74 10.63 17.31
CA TRP A 464 -15.56 9.77 17.33
C TRP A 464 -14.63 10.04 16.13
N CYS A 465 -15.17 10.11 14.93
CA CYS A 465 -14.39 10.42 13.71
C CYS A 465 -13.73 11.80 13.79
N LEU A 466 -14.47 12.85 14.16
CA LEU A 466 -13.95 14.21 14.20
C LEU A 466 -12.90 14.41 15.30
N ASN A 467 -13.12 13.87 16.52
CA ASN A 467 -12.13 13.92 17.60
C ASN A 467 -10.89 13.10 17.26
N THR A 468 -11.05 11.96 16.54
CA THR A 468 -9.91 11.18 16.03
C THR A 468 -9.11 11.97 15.02
N HIS A 469 -9.78 12.66 14.08
CA HIS A 469 -9.10 13.55 13.12
C HIS A 469 -8.26 14.62 13.82
N LEU A 470 -8.83 15.33 14.80
CA LEU A 470 -8.11 16.33 15.58
C LEU A 470 -6.88 15.75 16.30
N ARG A 471 -7.02 14.59 16.92
CA ARG A 471 -5.91 13.88 17.58
C ARG A 471 -4.81 13.49 16.61
N VAL A 472 -5.16 12.92 15.46
CA VAL A 472 -4.21 12.51 14.41
C VAL A 472 -3.51 13.73 13.80
N ALA A 473 -4.25 14.80 13.49
CA ALA A 473 -3.69 16.03 12.94
C ALA A 473 -2.71 16.70 13.92
N LEU A 474 -3.04 16.73 15.22
CA LEU A 474 -2.16 17.25 16.26
C LEU A 474 -0.87 16.43 16.39
N ARG A 475 -0.98 15.09 16.35
CA ARG A 475 0.19 14.21 16.38
C ARG A 475 1.09 14.47 15.17
N LYS A 476 0.54 14.53 13.95
CA LYS A 476 1.30 14.82 12.72
C LYS A 476 1.96 16.19 12.78
N LEU A 477 1.27 17.22 13.27
CA LEU A 477 1.84 18.54 13.45
C LEU A 477 3.08 18.51 14.37
N ARG A 478 3.01 17.79 15.49
CA ARG A 478 4.14 17.66 16.43
C ARG A 478 5.33 16.89 15.81
N GLN A 479 5.06 15.89 14.97
CA GLN A 479 6.10 15.06 14.37
C GLN A 479 6.75 15.68 13.14
N THR A 480 5.98 16.38 12.31
CA THR A 480 6.42 16.82 10.99
C THR A 480 6.48 18.34 10.83
N ASN A 481 5.99 19.09 11.81
CA ASN A 481 5.78 20.53 11.75
C ASN A 481 4.90 20.99 10.56
N ARG A 482 4.02 20.08 10.08
CA ARG A 482 3.08 20.35 8.98
C ARG A 482 1.65 20.17 9.47
N SER A 483 0.80 21.14 9.21
CA SER A 483 -0.62 21.07 9.53
C SER A 483 -1.35 20.16 8.54
N THR A 484 -2.13 19.22 9.08
CA THR A 484 -3.07 18.35 8.34
C THR A 484 -4.49 18.50 8.86
N PHE A 485 -4.78 19.58 9.57
CA PHE A 485 -6.13 19.87 10.06
C PHE A 485 -7.06 20.24 8.90
N HIS A 486 -8.23 19.60 8.84
CA HIS A 486 -9.35 20.00 7.99
C HIS A 486 -10.48 20.66 8.78
N LEU A 487 -10.42 20.57 10.09
CA LEU A 487 -11.27 21.33 11.01
C LEU A 487 -10.46 21.75 12.24
N ARG A 488 -10.86 22.82 12.88
CA ARG A 488 -10.26 23.29 14.12
C ARG A 488 -11.29 24.02 14.99
N PRO A 489 -11.15 23.98 16.31
CA PRO A 489 -11.82 24.93 17.20
C PRO A 489 -11.27 26.34 16.97
N SER A 490 -12.14 27.34 16.96
CA SER A 490 -11.81 28.76 16.90
C SER A 490 -12.64 29.55 17.91
N GLU A 491 -12.36 30.84 18.07
CA GLU A 491 -13.20 31.73 18.89
C GLU A 491 -14.66 31.82 18.40
N ARG A 492 -14.89 31.50 17.12
CA ARG A 492 -16.21 31.47 16.50
C ARG A 492 -16.87 30.09 16.54
N GLY A 493 -16.25 29.13 17.21
CA GLY A 493 -16.67 27.73 17.24
C GLY A 493 -15.86 26.82 16.32
N LEU A 494 -16.45 25.73 15.88
CA LEU A 494 -15.83 24.75 15.02
C LEU A 494 -15.79 25.26 13.56
N GLU A 495 -14.63 25.29 12.96
CA GLU A 495 -14.43 25.79 11.59
C GLU A 495 -13.73 24.74 10.71
N ALA A 496 -14.17 24.62 9.45
CA ALA A 496 -13.40 23.91 8.43
C ALA A 496 -12.12 24.68 8.07
N VAL A 497 -11.02 23.97 7.86
CA VAL A 497 -9.72 24.52 7.47
C VAL A 497 -9.45 24.18 6.00
N GLY A 498 -9.37 25.22 5.17
CA GLY A 498 -9.18 25.07 3.72
C GLY A 498 -10.47 24.63 3.01
N ASN A 499 -10.36 24.52 1.68
CA ASN A 499 -11.48 24.16 0.81
C ASN A 499 -11.37 22.71 0.29
N ASP A 500 -10.30 22.01 0.62
CA ASP A 500 -10.03 20.65 0.17
C ASP A 500 -10.59 19.65 1.18
N ILE A 501 -11.50 18.79 0.72
CA ILE A 501 -12.07 17.71 1.50
C ILE A 501 -11.38 16.41 1.09
N PRO A 502 -10.71 15.72 2.03
CA PRO A 502 -10.05 14.47 1.73
C PRO A 502 -11.09 13.42 1.28
N PRO A 503 -10.93 12.83 0.09
CA PRO A 503 -11.83 11.79 -0.38
C PRO A 503 -11.63 10.50 0.44
N PRO A 504 -12.69 9.70 0.66
CA PRO A 504 -12.52 8.35 1.16
C PRO A 504 -11.75 7.52 0.15
N ALA A 505 -10.79 6.74 0.64
CA ALA A 505 -9.94 5.89 -0.18
C ALA A 505 -9.67 4.55 0.50
N PRO A 506 -9.64 3.44 -0.27
CA PRO A 506 -9.19 2.15 0.26
C PRO A 506 -7.68 2.19 0.50
N THR A 507 -7.21 1.33 1.38
CA THR A 507 -5.78 1.06 1.49
C THR A 507 -5.30 0.18 0.34
N THR A 508 -4.00 0.26 0.02
CA THR A 508 -3.35 -0.58 -1.01
C THR A 508 -2.50 -1.65 -0.33
N PRO A 509 -2.91 -2.94 -0.35
CA PRO A 509 -2.28 -3.99 0.46
C PRO A 509 -1.05 -4.62 -0.18
N ARG A 510 -0.24 -3.90 -0.93
CA ARG A 510 0.92 -4.41 -1.70
C ARG A 510 0.56 -5.51 -2.71
N PHE A 511 -0.71 -5.73 -2.96
CA PHE A 511 -1.19 -6.78 -3.86
C PHE A 511 -0.69 -6.59 -5.29
N ARG A 512 -0.81 -5.38 -5.83
CA ARG A 512 -0.33 -5.04 -7.17
C ARG A 512 1.16 -5.31 -7.31
N GLN A 513 1.95 -4.93 -6.29
CA GLN A 513 3.38 -5.15 -6.25
C GLN A 513 3.71 -6.65 -6.18
N ALA A 514 3.02 -7.40 -5.33
CA ALA A 514 3.18 -8.84 -5.24
C ALA A 514 2.88 -9.54 -6.58
N VAL A 515 1.79 -9.19 -7.24
CA VAL A 515 1.42 -9.74 -8.55
C VAL A 515 2.47 -9.41 -9.62
N GLN A 516 2.98 -8.17 -9.65
CA GLN A 516 4.00 -7.79 -10.61
C GLN A 516 5.33 -8.49 -10.34
N ILE A 517 5.73 -8.62 -9.07
CA ILE A 517 6.91 -9.41 -8.69
C ILE A 517 6.75 -10.86 -9.16
N LEU A 518 5.58 -11.48 -8.93
CA LEU A 518 5.30 -12.85 -9.41
C LEU A 518 5.39 -12.98 -10.93
N ARG A 519 5.00 -11.94 -11.68
CA ARG A 519 5.18 -11.89 -13.15
C ARG A 519 6.65 -11.75 -13.53
N ASP A 520 7.36 -10.83 -12.88
CA ASP A 520 8.78 -10.57 -13.17
C ASP A 520 9.66 -11.80 -12.96
N ILE A 521 9.40 -12.59 -11.92
CA ILE A 521 10.15 -13.83 -11.61
C ILE A 521 9.58 -15.07 -12.32
N GLY A 522 8.62 -14.90 -13.24
CA GLY A 522 8.09 -15.97 -14.09
C GLY A 522 7.16 -16.95 -13.38
N VAL A 523 6.57 -16.59 -12.25
CA VAL A 523 5.57 -17.40 -11.53
C VAL A 523 4.18 -17.23 -12.14
N LEU A 524 3.82 -16.00 -12.49
CA LEU A 524 2.63 -15.66 -13.25
C LEU A 524 3.02 -15.27 -14.68
N GLU A 525 2.20 -15.65 -15.63
CA GLU A 525 2.35 -15.26 -17.01
C GLU A 525 1.03 -14.79 -17.62
N ARG A 526 1.11 -14.11 -18.76
CA ARG A 526 -0.08 -13.69 -19.51
C ARG A 526 -0.54 -14.80 -20.44
N ASP A 527 -1.85 -14.94 -20.56
CA ASP A 527 -2.49 -15.77 -21.57
C ASP A 527 -3.26 -14.88 -22.57
N PRO A 528 -2.60 -14.44 -23.66
CA PRO A 528 -3.22 -13.55 -24.64
C PRO A 528 -4.35 -14.24 -25.42
N SER A 529 -4.49 -15.56 -25.33
CA SER A 529 -5.56 -16.30 -26.03
C SER A 529 -6.94 -16.16 -25.36
N LYS A 530 -6.97 -15.65 -24.11
CA LYS A 530 -8.21 -15.49 -23.33
C LYS A 530 -8.55 -14.01 -23.17
N PRO A 531 -9.64 -13.50 -23.75
CA PRO A 531 -9.95 -12.07 -23.78
C PRO A 531 -10.24 -11.48 -22.37
N ASN A 532 -10.81 -12.27 -21.47
CA ASN A 532 -11.23 -11.82 -20.13
C ASN A 532 -10.32 -12.31 -19.00
N ARG A 533 -9.47 -13.29 -19.25
CA ARG A 533 -8.54 -13.84 -18.29
C ARG A 533 -7.13 -13.90 -18.88
N GLN A 534 -6.34 -12.92 -18.55
CA GLN A 534 -4.97 -12.80 -19.09
C GLN A 534 -3.91 -13.38 -18.14
N THR A 535 -4.23 -13.64 -16.87
CA THR A 535 -3.28 -14.10 -15.87
C THR A 535 -3.44 -15.62 -15.64
N ARG A 536 -2.34 -16.36 -15.76
CA ARG A 536 -2.27 -17.78 -15.46
C ARG A 536 -0.98 -18.12 -14.71
N LEU A 537 -0.94 -19.30 -14.09
CA LEU A 537 0.29 -19.86 -13.51
C LEU A 537 1.18 -20.42 -14.64
N SER A 538 2.48 -20.17 -14.53
CA SER A 538 3.50 -20.91 -15.27
C SER A 538 3.72 -22.31 -14.66
N ALA A 539 4.52 -23.17 -15.29
CA ALA A 539 4.89 -24.46 -14.71
C ALA A 539 5.56 -24.31 -13.34
N ILE A 540 6.53 -23.41 -13.23
CA ILE A 540 7.18 -23.11 -11.94
C ILE A 540 6.21 -22.47 -10.93
N GLY A 541 5.22 -21.72 -11.43
CA GLY A 541 4.16 -21.15 -10.60
C GLY A 541 3.29 -22.23 -9.96
N VAL A 542 2.99 -23.33 -10.66
CA VAL A 542 2.26 -24.47 -10.09
C VAL A 542 3.08 -25.15 -8.99
N GLU A 543 4.37 -25.43 -9.24
CA GLU A 543 5.26 -26.06 -8.25
C GLU A 543 5.38 -25.22 -6.97
N LEU A 544 5.58 -23.92 -7.09
CA LEU A 544 5.70 -23.03 -5.94
C LEU A 544 4.38 -22.87 -5.18
N MET A 545 3.24 -22.88 -5.88
CA MET A 545 1.93 -22.89 -5.26
C MET A 545 1.72 -24.16 -4.44
N GLU A 546 2.02 -25.32 -5.00
CA GLU A 546 1.91 -26.61 -4.30
C GLU A 546 2.80 -26.64 -3.05
N ALA A 547 4.05 -26.16 -3.16
CA ALA A 547 4.96 -26.05 -2.02
C ALA A 547 4.47 -25.05 -0.94
N ALA A 548 3.73 -24.01 -1.32
CA ALA A 548 3.13 -23.07 -0.37
C ALA A 548 1.87 -23.64 0.30
N CYS A 549 1.19 -24.55 -0.37
CA CYS A 549 -0.02 -25.26 0.10
C CYS A 549 0.30 -26.50 0.96
N ALA A 550 1.51 -27.04 0.87
CA ALA A 550 1.98 -28.18 1.67
C ALA A 550 2.33 -27.75 3.11
#